data_45a6e67446ca2e54a3bb88b5938c0a80
#
_entry.id   45a6e67446ca2e54a3bb88b5938c0a80
#
_cell.length_a   1.000
_cell.length_b   1.000
_cell.length_c   1.000
_cell.angle_alpha   90.00
_cell.angle_beta   90.00
_cell.angle_gamma   90.00
#
_symmetry.space_group_name_H-M   'P 1'
#
loop_
_entity.id
_entity.type
_entity.pdbx_description
1 polymer ?
#
loop_
_entity_poly.entity_id
_entity_poly.type
_entity_poly.pdbx_seq_one_letter_code
_entity_poly.pdbx_strand_id
1 'polypeptide(L)'
;MKDRSSRPAAFDEMRDSAGGIRSQYQAFERWHQEQSAEAMAVRRLEADLSFRRVGITFSVAGDAAGTERLIPFDLIPRIIPADEWRHLEAGLKQRVRALNMFIHDIYHGHDIVRAGIVPAEQVFLNAQYRPEMQDVDVAEDIYCHIAGVDIVRAGAGEFYVLEDNLRVPSGVSYMLENRKMSMRLMPDAFSRIKVEPVAHYPDLLLDNLREVAPHGGDDPTVVVLTPGMYNSAYFEHAFLAQQMGVELVEGQDLFVEQNTVYMRTTQGPRKVDVIYRRLDDDFLDPLSFRADSALGVPGLLSVYRAGRVTLANAIGTGIADDKSTYLYVPDMIRFYLSEEPILSNVPTWRCGRPDELSHVLANMHELVVKEVHGAGGYGMLVGPSSTRAEVDAFKDRVRANPANYIAQPTLALSTIPTYVESGVAPRHVDLRPYVLCGKDIRTVPGGLCRVALTEGSLVVNSSQGGGTKDTWVLED
;
A
#
# COMPACT_ATOMS: atom_id res chain seq x y z
N MET A 1 -22.92 18.94 22.93
CA MET A 1 -21.61 18.54 23.44
C MET A 1 -21.66 17.03 23.62
N LYS A 2 -21.10 16.25 22.72
CA LYS A 2 -20.99 14.78 22.87
C LYS A 2 -19.85 14.50 23.87
N ASP A 3 -20.13 13.65 24.83
CA ASP A 3 -19.18 13.21 25.85
C ASP A 3 -17.96 12.57 25.16
N ARG A 4 -16.81 13.23 25.22
CA ARG A 4 -15.52 12.77 24.64
C ARG A 4 -14.78 11.79 25.59
N SER A 5 -15.43 11.39 26.71
CA SER A 5 -14.78 10.70 27.83
C SER A 5 -14.61 9.20 27.68
N SER A 6 -15.02 8.54 26.57
CA SER A 6 -15.00 7.08 26.44
C SER A 6 -14.02 6.48 25.42
N ARG A 7 -13.25 7.30 24.67
CA ARG A 7 -12.22 6.76 23.78
C ARG A 7 -10.91 6.53 24.54
N PRO A 8 -10.26 5.37 24.43
CA PRO A 8 -8.91 5.20 24.96
C PRO A 8 -8.01 6.28 24.36
N ALA A 9 -7.13 6.86 25.19
CA ALA A 9 -6.18 7.86 24.72
C ALA A 9 -5.29 7.24 23.62
N ALA A 10 -5.14 7.95 22.51
CA ALA A 10 -4.27 7.49 21.44
C ALA A 10 -2.82 7.39 21.93
N PHE A 11 -2.10 6.36 21.50
CA PHE A 11 -0.69 6.20 21.79
C PHE A 11 0.13 7.31 21.11
N ASP A 12 0.82 8.13 21.89
CA ASP A 12 1.75 9.13 21.36
C ASP A 12 3.10 8.44 21.10
N GLU A 13 3.55 8.43 19.83
CA GLU A 13 4.81 7.77 19.45
C GLU A 13 6.04 8.56 19.89
N MET A 14 5.90 9.86 20.13
CA MET A 14 7.02 10.73 20.54
C MET A 14 7.08 10.91 22.06
N ARG A 15 5.93 10.92 22.74
CA ARG A 15 5.86 11.18 24.20
C ARG A 15 5.33 9.97 24.97
N ASP A 16 5.84 9.79 26.15
CA ASP A 16 5.28 8.81 27.10
C ASP A 16 4.07 9.37 27.87
N SER A 17 3.43 8.54 28.67
CA SER A 17 2.26 8.92 29.46
C SER A 17 2.55 9.98 30.54
N ALA A 18 3.80 10.19 30.90
CA ALA A 18 4.25 11.23 31.84
C ALA A 18 4.64 12.54 31.10
N GLY A 19 4.54 12.56 29.76
CA GLY A 19 4.93 13.68 28.90
C GLY A 19 6.44 13.73 28.57
N GLY A 20 7.21 12.72 29.01
CA GLY A 20 8.63 12.58 28.67
C GLY A 20 8.84 12.20 27.19
N ILE A 21 9.97 12.60 26.61
CA ILE A 21 10.32 12.21 25.23
C ILE A 21 10.86 10.78 25.22
N ARG A 22 10.25 9.91 24.40
CA ARG A 22 10.71 8.52 24.20
C ARG A 22 12.13 8.49 23.65
N SER A 23 12.89 7.46 24.01
CA SER A 23 14.32 7.34 23.71
C SER A 23 14.66 7.58 22.24
N GLN A 24 13.90 7.00 21.32
CA GLN A 24 14.12 7.13 19.87
C GLN A 24 13.95 8.56 19.36
N TYR A 25 13.17 9.41 20.04
CA TYR A 25 12.95 10.81 19.65
C TYR A 25 13.87 11.81 20.34
N GLN A 26 14.63 11.41 21.36
CA GLN A 26 15.44 12.35 22.16
C GLN A 26 16.48 13.13 21.34
N ALA A 27 17.11 12.47 20.35
CA ALA A 27 18.11 13.14 19.51
C ALA A 27 17.43 14.14 18.55
N PHE A 28 16.26 13.77 17.98
CA PHE A 28 15.48 14.66 17.15
C PHE A 28 14.94 15.88 17.94
N GLU A 29 14.40 15.64 19.12
CA GLU A 29 13.84 16.71 19.97
C GLU A 29 14.93 17.70 20.38
N ARG A 30 16.13 17.26 20.77
CA ARG A 30 17.25 18.17 21.04
C ARG A 30 17.59 19.03 19.84
N TRP A 31 17.71 18.43 18.65
CA TRP A 31 17.96 19.17 17.43
C TRP A 31 16.80 20.16 17.14
N HIS A 32 15.57 19.73 17.30
CA HIS A 32 14.38 20.56 17.04
C HIS A 32 14.29 21.77 17.98
N GLN A 33 14.61 21.60 19.24
CA GLN A 33 14.66 22.70 20.24
C GLN A 33 15.75 23.74 19.97
N GLU A 34 16.81 23.37 19.27
CA GLU A 34 17.87 24.29 18.84
C GLU A 34 17.41 25.19 17.66
N GLN A 35 16.30 24.84 16.98
CA GLN A 35 15.82 25.59 15.83
C GLN A 35 14.88 26.73 16.26
N SER A 36 15.01 27.90 15.61
CA SER A 36 14.01 28.94 15.81
C SER A 36 12.70 28.64 15.07
N ALA A 37 11.60 29.20 15.56
CA ALA A 37 10.29 29.09 14.90
C ALA A 37 10.34 29.60 13.45
N GLU A 38 11.09 30.69 13.21
CA GLU A 38 11.28 31.28 11.87
C GLU A 38 12.03 30.31 10.95
N ALA A 39 13.11 29.68 11.45
CA ALA A 39 13.87 28.70 10.66
C ALA A 39 13.00 27.48 10.28
N MET A 40 12.16 27.00 11.19
CA MET A 40 11.23 25.91 10.89
C MET A 40 10.13 26.35 9.90
N ALA A 41 9.63 27.57 10.00
CA ALA A 41 8.66 28.12 9.04
C ALA A 41 9.25 28.23 7.64
N VAL A 42 10.51 28.66 7.50
CA VAL A 42 11.22 28.72 6.21
C VAL A 42 11.37 27.31 5.62
N ARG A 43 11.81 26.34 6.42
CA ARG A 43 11.94 24.94 5.95
C ARG A 43 10.61 24.35 5.47
N ARG A 44 9.50 24.65 6.16
CA ARG A 44 8.16 24.21 5.73
C ARG A 44 7.79 24.81 4.37
N LEU A 45 8.02 26.11 4.18
CA LEU A 45 7.78 26.77 2.90
C LEU A 45 8.65 26.19 1.79
N GLU A 46 9.93 25.91 2.07
CA GLU A 46 10.83 25.26 1.11
C GLU A 46 10.38 23.85 0.75
N ALA A 47 9.85 23.08 1.72
CA ALA A 47 9.26 21.78 1.46
C ALA A 47 8.09 21.90 0.47
N ASP A 48 7.11 22.77 0.76
CA ASP A 48 5.94 22.96 -0.09
C ASP A 48 6.31 23.41 -1.51
N LEU A 49 7.26 24.33 -1.65
CA LEU A 49 7.76 24.80 -2.95
C LEU A 49 8.49 23.69 -3.71
N SER A 50 9.25 22.85 -3.01
CA SER A 50 9.99 21.75 -3.62
C SER A 50 9.06 20.65 -4.12
N PHE A 51 8.07 20.27 -3.32
CA PHE A 51 7.05 19.28 -3.71
C PHE A 51 6.24 19.77 -4.93
N ARG A 52 5.90 21.08 -4.99
CA ARG A 52 5.26 21.69 -6.17
C ARG A 52 6.13 21.60 -7.41
N ARG A 53 7.42 21.89 -7.29
CA ARG A 53 8.37 21.87 -8.43
C ARG A 53 8.62 20.45 -8.96
N VAL A 54 8.64 19.48 -8.09
CA VAL A 54 8.82 18.05 -8.48
C VAL A 54 7.53 17.49 -9.07
N GLY A 55 6.37 18.14 -8.86
CA GLY A 55 5.08 17.66 -9.33
C GLY A 55 4.56 16.50 -8.49
N ILE A 56 4.89 16.48 -7.20
CA ILE A 56 4.37 15.49 -6.25
C ILE A 56 2.92 15.85 -5.94
N THR A 57 2.07 15.59 -6.90
CA THR A 57 0.64 15.85 -6.84
C THR A 57 -0.12 14.54 -6.85
N PHE A 58 -1.30 14.55 -6.29
CA PHE A 58 -2.25 13.45 -6.37
C PHE A 58 -3.52 13.99 -7.02
N SER A 59 -3.96 13.35 -8.09
CA SER A 59 -5.23 13.68 -8.72
C SER A 59 -6.37 13.14 -7.86
N VAL A 60 -7.30 13.99 -7.45
CA VAL A 60 -8.49 13.58 -6.69
C VAL A 60 -9.50 12.98 -7.65
N ALA A 61 -9.75 11.69 -7.52
CA ALA A 61 -10.76 11.00 -8.32
C ALA A 61 -12.15 11.61 -8.07
N GLY A 62 -12.84 12.03 -9.16
CA GLY A 62 -14.17 12.61 -9.09
C GLY A 62 -14.22 14.13 -9.14
N ASP A 63 -13.11 14.82 -9.14
CA ASP A 63 -13.06 16.27 -9.42
C ASP A 63 -12.99 16.47 -10.94
N ALA A 64 -14.12 16.89 -11.54
CA ALA A 64 -14.23 17.16 -12.98
C ALA A 64 -13.29 18.27 -13.46
N ALA A 65 -12.66 19.03 -12.55
CA ALA A 65 -11.69 20.07 -12.86
C ALA A 65 -10.25 19.53 -12.95
N GLY A 66 -10.01 18.24 -12.67
CA GLY A 66 -8.66 17.65 -12.71
C GLY A 66 -7.67 18.33 -11.76
N THR A 67 -8.16 18.83 -10.61
CA THR A 67 -7.34 19.60 -9.69
C THR A 67 -6.30 18.70 -9.04
N GLU A 68 -5.07 18.84 -9.44
CA GLU A 68 -3.93 18.22 -8.77
C GLU A 68 -3.74 18.87 -7.40
N ARG A 69 -3.76 18.07 -6.34
CA ARG A 69 -3.47 18.53 -4.99
C ARG A 69 -2.08 18.08 -4.58
N LEU A 70 -1.33 19.01 -4.01
CA LEU A 70 -0.09 18.69 -3.31
C LEU A 70 -0.40 17.79 -2.11
N ILE A 71 0.45 16.80 -1.89
CA ILE A 71 0.46 16.04 -0.64
C ILE A 71 1.32 16.83 0.35
N PRO A 72 0.76 17.41 1.43
CA PRO A 72 1.54 18.19 2.39
C PRO A 72 2.58 17.29 3.08
N PHE A 73 3.82 17.78 3.14
CA PHE A 73 4.91 17.12 3.84
C PHE A 73 5.14 17.75 5.21
N ASP A 74 5.18 16.91 6.24
CA ASP A 74 5.47 17.34 7.60
C ASP A 74 6.92 17.08 8.00
N LEU A 75 7.58 18.08 8.59
CA LEU A 75 9.00 18.03 8.97
C LEU A 75 9.29 17.15 10.19
N ILE A 76 8.30 16.83 11.01
CA ILE A 76 8.50 15.94 12.16
C ILE A 76 8.42 14.49 11.67
N PRO A 77 9.52 13.74 11.66
CA PRO A 77 9.53 12.38 11.12
C PRO A 77 8.80 11.40 12.03
N ARG A 78 8.40 10.27 11.48
CA ARG A 78 8.07 9.09 12.26
C ARG A 78 9.36 8.30 12.51
N ILE A 79 9.73 8.10 13.78
CA ILE A 79 10.98 7.42 14.15
C ILE A 79 10.65 6.05 14.74
N ILE A 80 11.22 5.01 14.13
CA ILE A 80 11.01 3.61 14.51
C ILE A 80 12.38 3.04 14.96
N PRO A 81 12.49 2.49 16.18
CA PRO A 81 13.69 1.80 16.64
C PRO A 81 14.04 0.57 15.77
N ALA A 82 15.31 0.23 15.69
CA ALA A 82 15.79 -0.90 14.90
C ALA A 82 15.13 -2.25 15.28
N ASP A 83 14.91 -2.50 16.57
CA ASP A 83 14.27 -3.72 17.07
C ASP A 83 12.79 -3.81 16.69
N GLU A 84 12.04 -2.71 16.78
CA GLU A 84 10.65 -2.65 16.30
C GLU A 84 10.60 -2.86 14.78
N TRP A 85 11.54 -2.27 14.03
CA TRP A 85 11.59 -2.48 12.57
C TRP A 85 11.88 -3.94 12.21
N ARG A 86 12.85 -4.58 12.87
CA ARG A 86 13.14 -6.02 12.64
C ARG A 86 11.92 -6.91 12.88
N HIS A 87 11.11 -6.59 13.90
CA HIS A 87 9.87 -7.30 14.16
C HIS A 87 8.84 -7.10 13.03
N LEU A 88 8.67 -5.86 12.58
CA LEU A 88 7.80 -5.53 11.44
C LEU A 88 8.27 -6.24 10.17
N GLU A 89 9.55 -6.15 9.84
CA GLU A 89 10.14 -6.79 8.66
C GLU A 89 9.92 -8.30 8.65
N ALA A 90 10.19 -8.97 9.77
CA ALA A 90 9.98 -10.41 9.89
C ALA A 90 8.51 -10.80 9.63
N GLY A 91 7.58 -10.07 10.23
CA GLY A 91 6.15 -10.31 10.06
C GLY A 91 5.64 -9.99 8.65
N LEU A 92 6.17 -8.94 8.02
CA LEU A 92 5.87 -8.59 6.63
C LEU A 92 6.34 -9.68 5.66
N LYS A 93 7.58 -10.16 5.82
CA LYS A 93 8.14 -11.25 4.99
C LYS A 93 7.35 -12.54 5.15
N GLN A 94 7.00 -12.91 6.39
CA GLN A 94 6.15 -14.07 6.68
C GLN A 94 4.79 -13.95 5.96
N ARG A 95 4.14 -12.79 6.09
CA ARG A 95 2.83 -12.54 5.54
C ARG A 95 2.80 -12.62 4.00
N VAL A 96 3.72 -11.93 3.33
CA VAL A 96 3.78 -11.90 1.86
C VAL A 96 4.12 -13.29 1.30
N ARG A 97 4.95 -14.07 2.00
CA ARG A 97 5.23 -15.47 1.63
C ARG A 97 3.97 -16.32 1.69
N ALA A 98 3.20 -16.23 2.76
CA ALA A 98 1.93 -16.97 2.88
C ALA A 98 0.90 -16.55 1.83
N LEU A 99 0.82 -15.25 1.53
CA LEU A 99 -0.07 -14.71 0.48
C LEU A 99 0.31 -15.20 -0.92
N ASN A 100 1.60 -15.27 -1.26
CA ASN A 100 2.05 -15.86 -2.52
C ASN A 100 1.69 -17.35 -2.62
N MET A 101 1.90 -18.12 -1.54
CA MET A 101 1.50 -19.53 -1.50
C MET A 101 -0.01 -19.71 -1.62
N PHE A 102 -0.81 -18.84 -1.02
CA PHE A 102 -2.27 -18.83 -1.17
C PHE A 102 -2.69 -18.57 -2.61
N ILE A 103 -2.09 -17.57 -3.27
CA ILE A 103 -2.43 -17.27 -4.66
C ILE A 103 -2.05 -18.44 -5.58
N HIS A 104 -0.87 -19.03 -5.38
CA HIS A 104 -0.47 -20.24 -6.11
C HIS A 104 -1.48 -21.37 -5.90
N ASP A 105 -1.83 -21.67 -4.66
CA ASP A 105 -2.73 -22.78 -4.31
C ASP A 105 -4.13 -22.63 -4.94
N ILE A 106 -4.71 -21.43 -4.92
CA ILE A 106 -6.06 -21.22 -5.48
C ILE A 106 -6.12 -21.27 -7.00
N TYR A 107 -4.99 -21.19 -7.69
CA TYR A 107 -4.90 -21.38 -9.15
C TYR A 107 -4.38 -22.77 -9.55
N HIS A 108 -4.02 -23.65 -8.58
CA HIS A 108 -3.52 -25.02 -8.82
C HIS A 108 -4.22 -26.04 -7.94
N GLY A 109 -3.67 -26.30 -6.76
CA GLY A 109 -4.07 -27.38 -5.87
C GLY A 109 -5.41 -27.19 -5.17
N HIS A 110 -5.81 -25.99 -4.82
CA HIS A 110 -6.96 -25.64 -3.98
C HIS A 110 -6.92 -26.30 -2.58
N ASP A 111 -5.72 -26.54 -2.04
CA ASP A 111 -5.54 -27.32 -0.82
C ASP A 111 -6.17 -26.65 0.40
N ILE A 112 -6.03 -25.30 0.52
CA ILE A 112 -6.63 -24.55 1.63
C ILE A 112 -8.16 -24.55 1.58
N VAL A 113 -8.75 -24.59 0.36
CA VAL A 113 -10.20 -24.71 0.16
C VAL A 113 -10.65 -26.13 0.50
N ARG A 114 -9.93 -27.16 0.06
CA ARG A 114 -10.22 -28.56 0.40
C ARG A 114 -10.10 -28.83 1.90
N ALA A 115 -9.18 -28.15 2.57
CA ALA A 115 -9.04 -28.19 4.02
C ALA A 115 -10.17 -27.47 4.79
N GLY A 116 -11.03 -26.74 4.08
CA GLY A 116 -12.16 -25.99 4.67
C GLY A 116 -11.74 -24.74 5.46
N ILE A 117 -10.50 -24.28 5.29
CA ILE A 117 -9.97 -23.09 5.97
C ILE A 117 -10.49 -21.83 5.29
N VAL A 118 -10.39 -21.75 3.96
CA VAL A 118 -11.00 -20.71 3.16
C VAL A 118 -12.21 -21.29 2.43
N PRO A 119 -13.43 -20.71 2.60
CA PRO A 119 -14.61 -21.19 1.89
C PRO A 119 -14.47 -21.08 0.37
N ALA A 120 -14.99 -22.07 -0.36
CA ALA A 120 -14.93 -22.11 -1.83
C ALA A 120 -15.56 -20.86 -2.47
N GLU A 121 -16.68 -20.37 -1.93
CA GLU A 121 -17.34 -19.17 -2.39
C GLU A 121 -16.48 -17.91 -2.21
N GLN A 122 -15.60 -17.88 -1.20
CA GLN A 122 -14.67 -16.75 -0.99
C GLN A 122 -13.64 -16.65 -2.11
N VAL A 123 -13.30 -17.78 -2.74
CA VAL A 123 -12.35 -17.86 -3.85
C VAL A 123 -13.08 -17.74 -5.19
N PHE A 124 -13.95 -18.69 -5.50
CA PHE A 124 -14.48 -18.88 -6.86
C PHE A 124 -15.62 -17.93 -7.22
N LEU A 125 -16.29 -17.30 -6.25
CA LEU A 125 -17.27 -16.26 -6.48
C LEU A 125 -16.70 -14.84 -6.29
N ASN A 126 -15.42 -14.73 -5.97
CA ASN A 126 -14.77 -13.43 -5.84
C ASN A 126 -14.59 -12.77 -7.21
N ALA A 127 -15.01 -11.51 -7.33
CA ALA A 127 -14.89 -10.74 -8.58
C ALA A 127 -13.43 -10.55 -9.06
N GLN A 128 -12.44 -10.73 -8.17
CA GLN A 128 -11.03 -10.63 -8.49
C GLN A 128 -10.38 -11.99 -8.83
N TYR A 129 -11.12 -13.09 -8.71
CA TYR A 129 -10.63 -14.40 -9.19
C TYR A 129 -10.56 -14.40 -10.72
N ARG A 130 -9.47 -14.90 -11.27
CA ARG A 130 -9.22 -14.93 -12.73
C ARG A 130 -9.15 -16.38 -13.19
N PRO A 131 -10.26 -16.96 -13.71
CA PRO A 131 -10.26 -18.33 -14.23
C PRO A 131 -9.19 -18.58 -15.31
N GLU A 132 -8.79 -17.52 -16.02
CA GLU A 132 -7.76 -17.55 -17.04
C GLU A 132 -6.38 -17.95 -16.51
N MET A 133 -6.18 -17.83 -15.18
CA MET A 133 -4.93 -18.18 -14.51
C MET A 133 -4.93 -19.61 -13.97
N GLN A 134 -6.03 -20.36 -14.09
CA GLN A 134 -6.08 -21.76 -13.65
C GLN A 134 -5.01 -22.59 -14.36
N ASP A 135 -4.21 -23.31 -13.58
CA ASP A 135 -3.11 -24.17 -14.02
C ASP A 135 -2.04 -23.45 -14.89
N VAL A 136 -1.84 -22.14 -14.63
CA VAL A 136 -0.80 -21.34 -15.28
C VAL A 136 0.41 -21.24 -14.37
N ASP A 137 1.53 -21.83 -14.77
CA ASP A 137 2.81 -21.68 -14.09
C ASP A 137 3.37 -20.27 -14.30
N VAL A 138 3.68 -19.58 -13.24
CA VAL A 138 4.36 -18.27 -13.26
C VAL A 138 5.82 -18.44 -12.86
N ALA A 139 6.65 -17.48 -13.26
CA ALA A 139 8.08 -17.51 -12.94
C ALA A 139 8.32 -17.61 -11.42
N GLU A 140 9.09 -18.62 -10.98
CA GLU A 140 9.46 -18.87 -9.58
C GLU A 140 8.25 -19.05 -8.63
N ASP A 141 7.06 -19.34 -9.13
CA ASP A 141 5.78 -19.42 -8.41
C ASP A 141 5.43 -18.10 -7.67
N ILE A 142 5.96 -16.96 -8.12
CA ILE A 142 5.76 -15.65 -7.52
C ILE A 142 4.66 -14.90 -8.27
N TYR A 143 3.56 -14.63 -7.58
CA TYR A 143 2.43 -13.85 -8.08
C TYR A 143 2.52 -12.39 -7.66
N CYS A 144 2.79 -12.15 -6.37
CA CYS A 144 2.95 -10.82 -5.83
C CYS A 144 4.44 -10.49 -5.67
N HIS A 145 4.99 -9.73 -6.62
CA HIS A 145 6.39 -9.29 -6.64
C HIS A 145 6.59 -8.04 -5.79
N ILE A 146 5.57 -7.19 -5.70
CA ILE A 146 5.56 -5.97 -4.91
C ILE A 146 4.29 -5.94 -4.08
N ALA A 147 4.42 -5.91 -2.75
CA ALA A 147 3.33 -5.71 -1.81
C ALA A 147 3.49 -4.40 -1.04
N GLY A 148 2.38 -3.71 -0.80
CA GLY A 148 2.28 -2.60 0.13
C GLY A 148 1.34 -3.00 1.27
N VAL A 149 1.85 -3.14 2.48
CA VAL A 149 1.05 -3.60 3.63
C VAL A 149 0.78 -2.43 4.54
N ASP A 150 -0.50 -2.08 4.73
CA ASP A 150 -0.87 -0.97 5.61
C ASP A 150 -0.86 -1.40 7.07
N ILE A 151 -0.06 -0.73 7.88
CA ILE A 151 0.15 -1.02 9.29
C ILE A 151 -0.28 0.15 10.14
N VAL A 152 -0.99 -0.13 11.21
CA VAL A 152 -1.36 0.82 12.26
C VAL A 152 -0.77 0.40 13.59
N ARG A 153 -0.50 1.38 14.45
CA ARG A 153 0.01 1.17 15.80
C ARG A 153 -1.05 1.58 16.81
N ALA A 154 -1.30 0.74 17.79
CA ALA A 154 -2.24 1.02 18.89
C ALA A 154 -1.54 1.21 20.24
N GLY A 155 -0.30 0.76 20.38
CA GLY A 155 0.47 0.83 21.62
C GLY A 155 1.97 0.60 21.43
N ALA A 156 2.71 0.50 22.51
CA ALA A 156 4.13 0.16 22.47
C ALA A 156 4.29 -1.30 21.98
N GLY A 157 4.96 -1.49 20.81
CA GLY A 157 5.10 -2.80 20.19
C GLY A 157 3.81 -3.41 19.65
N GLU A 158 2.68 -2.71 19.70
CA GLU A 158 1.37 -3.20 19.24
C GLU A 158 1.09 -2.71 17.82
N PHE A 159 1.48 -3.50 16.83
CA PHE A 159 1.25 -3.25 15.42
C PHE A 159 0.17 -4.19 14.88
N TYR A 160 -0.71 -3.63 14.06
CA TYR A 160 -1.76 -4.37 13.38
C TYR A 160 -1.68 -4.12 11.88
N VAL A 161 -1.86 -5.17 11.09
CA VAL A 161 -2.09 -5.03 9.66
C VAL A 161 -3.52 -4.58 9.44
N LEU A 162 -3.70 -3.53 8.65
CA LEU A 162 -4.99 -2.96 8.31
C LEU A 162 -5.54 -3.48 6.98
N GLU A 163 -4.65 -3.60 5.99
CA GLU A 163 -4.95 -4.17 4.67
C GLU A 163 -3.66 -4.57 3.93
N ASP A 164 -3.81 -5.48 2.96
CA ASP A 164 -2.76 -5.88 2.04
C ASP A 164 -3.07 -5.30 0.65
N ASN A 165 -2.08 -4.65 0.03
CA ASN A 165 -2.20 -4.13 -1.32
C ASN A 165 -1.25 -4.94 -2.23
N LEU A 166 -1.82 -5.80 -3.07
CA LEU A 166 -1.09 -6.82 -3.84
C LEU A 166 -1.31 -6.74 -5.35
N ARG A 167 -2.21 -5.86 -5.83
CA ARG A 167 -2.41 -5.64 -7.27
C ARG A 167 -1.39 -4.66 -7.82
N VAL A 168 -1.55 -3.39 -7.51
CA VAL A 168 -0.73 -2.26 -7.97
C VAL A 168 -0.44 -1.30 -6.83
N PRO A 169 0.30 -1.73 -5.78
CA PRO A 169 0.59 -0.86 -4.64
C PRO A 169 1.31 0.40 -5.10
N SER A 170 0.91 1.54 -4.51
CA SER A 170 1.47 2.86 -4.81
C SER A 170 1.96 3.56 -3.56
N GLY A 171 2.82 4.57 -3.75
CA GLY A 171 3.28 5.46 -2.70
C GLY A 171 4.77 5.35 -2.36
N VAL A 172 5.51 4.44 -2.99
CA VAL A 172 6.96 4.29 -2.74
C VAL A 172 7.75 5.51 -3.22
N SER A 173 7.32 6.15 -4.30
CA SER A 173 7.92 7.40 -4.77
C SER A 173 7.83 8.51 -3.73
N TYR A 174 6.72 8.59 -3.02
CA TYR A 174 6.53 9.57 -1.93
C TYR A 174 7.42 9.24 -0.72
N MET A 175 7.61 7.96 -0.38
CA MET A 175 8.58 7.55 0.65
C MET A 175 9.99 8.04 0.30
N LEU A 176 10.43 7.82 -0.94
CA LEU A 176 11.76 8.21 -1.41
C LEU A 176 11.94 9.73 -1.45
N GLU A 177 10.96 10.46 -1.97
CA GLU A 177 10.98 11.92 -2.02
C GLU A 177 10.87 12.56 -0.63
N ASN A 178 10.09 11.97 0.31
CA ASN A 178 10.07 12.39 1.70
C ASN A 178 11.47 12.30 2.34
N ARG A 179 12.17 11.17 2.17
CA ARG A 179 13.54 11.01 2.66
C ARG A 179 14.50 12.01 2.06
N LYS A 180 14.45 12.21 0.75
CA LYS A 180 15.27 13.19 0.05
C LYS A 180 15.00 14.61 0.53
N MET A 181 13.72 14.95 0.79
CA MET A 181 13.33 16.24 1.35
C MET A 181 13.86 16.42 2.77
N SER A 182 13.71 15.40 3.64
CA SER A 182 14.24 15.43 5.00
C SER A 182 15.75 15.67 5.02
N MET A 183 16.50 14.92 4.21
CA MET A 183 17.96 15.09 4.10
C MET A 183 18.36 16.49 3.61
N ARG A 184 17.60 17.08 2.69
CA ARG A 184 17.85 18.42 2.17
C ARG A 184 17.54 19.52 3.18
N LEU A 185 16.43 19.40 3.91
CA LEU A 185 15.95 20.44 4.83
C LEU A 185 16.53 20.34 6.23
N MET A 186 16.98 19.14 6.63
CA MET A 186 17.44 18.84 7.97
C MET A 186 18.80 18.07 7.97
N PRO A 187 19.81 18.51 7.21
CA PRO A 187 21.08 17.79 7.10
C PRO A 187 21.78 17.64 8.46
N ASP A 188 21.65 18.63 9.34
CA ASP A 188 22.23 18.58 10.69
C ASP A 188 21.55 17.53 11.60
N ALA A 189 20.25 17.25 11.38
CA ALA A 189 19.57 16.18 12.09
C ALA A 189 20.13 14.81 11.67
N PHE A 190 20.30 14.59 10.36
CA PHE A 190 20.89 13.36 9.83
C PHE A 190 22.35 13.13 10.25
N SER A 191 23.12 14.21 10.45
CA SER A 191 24.49 14.07 10.96
C SER A 191 24.55 13.58 12.42
N ARG A 192 23.49 13.79 13.18
CA ARG A 192 23.39 13.42 14.61
C ARG A 192 22.60 12.13 14.85
N ILE A 193 21.73 11.77 13.92
CA ILE A 193 20.82 10.62 14.03
C ILE A 193 21.15 9.67 12.90
N LYS A 194 21.56 8.47 13.26
CA LYS A 194 21.85 7.42 12.29
C LYS A 194 20.53 6.82 11.83
N VAL A 195 20.19 7.04 10.56
CA VAL A 195 18.95 6.61 9.92
C VAL A 195 19.28 5.68 8.78
N GLU A 196 18.68 4.50 8.78
CA GLU A 196 18.82 3.51 7.72
C GLU A 196 18.42 4.09 6.34
N PRO A 197 19.21 3.82 5.28
CA PRO A 197 18.95 4.35 3.95
C PRO A 197 17.77 3.64 3.27
N VAL A 198 17.02 4.38 2.45
CA VAL A 198 15.93 3.85 1.60
C VAL A 198 16.16 4.10 0.11
N ALA A 199 17.17 4.89 -0.25
CA ALA A 199 17.39 5.36 -1.62
C ALA A 199 17.71 4.24 -2.62
N HIS A 200 18.14 3.08 -2.14
CA HIS A 200 18.46 1.90 -2.95
C HIS A 200 17.22 1.06 -3.34
N TYR A 201 16.00 1.48 -2.96
CA TYR A 201 14.77 0.75 -3.32
C TYR A 201 14.60 0.54 -4.84
N PRO A 202 14.84 1.53 -5.71
CA PRO A 202 14.69 1.31 -7.16
C PRO A 202 15.66 0.25 -7.71
N ASP A 203 16.87 0.17 -7.17
CA ASP A 203 17.85 -0.84 -7.56
C ASP A 203 17.37 -2.23 -7.13
N LEU A 204 16.89 -2.38 -5.88
CA LEU A 204 16.32 -3.64 -5.40
C LEU A 204 15.06 -4.04 -6.19
N LEU A 205 14.22 -3.08 -6.59
CA LEU A 205 13.05 -3.34 -7.41
C LEU A 205 13.46 -3.86 -8.79
N LEU A 206 14.45 -3.22 -9.43
CA LEU A 206 14.94 -3.65 -10.75
C LEU A 206 15.56 -5.05 -10.67
N ASP A 207 16.37 -5.32 -9.66
CA ASP A 207 16.96 -6.64 -9.44
C ASP A 207 15.86 -7.69 -9.24
N ASN A 208 14.85 -7.38 -8.40
CA ASN A 208 13.70 -8.25 -8.16
C ASN A 208 12.93 -8.57 -9.46
N LEU A 209 12.75 -7.58 -10.34
CA LEU A 209 12.07 -7.76 -11.63
C LEU A 209 12.93 -8.59 -12.60
N ARG A 210 14.25 -8.40 -12.61
CA ARG A 210 15.18 -9.18 -13.45
C ARG A 210 15.26 -10.65 -13.02
N GLU A 211 15.20 -10.92 -11.70
CA GLU A 211 15.24 -12.28 -11.15
C GLU A 211 14.08 -13.17 -11.64
N VAL A 212 12.94 -12.57 -12.00
CA VAL A 212 11.74 -13.28 -12.46
C VAL A 212 11.54 -13.22 -13.98
N ALA A 213 12.58 -12.85 -14.72
CA ALA A 213 12.51 -12.84 -16.17
C ALA A 213 12.40 -14.26 -16.75
N PRO A 214 11.55 -14.50 -17.76
CA PRO A 214 11.47 -15.79 -18.42
C PRO A 214 12.83 -16.18 -19.04
N HIS A 215 13.22 -17.45 -18.86
CA HIS A 215 14.39 -18.06 -19.51
C HIS A 215 15.79 -17.51 -19.12
N GLY A 216 15.90 -16.73 -18.02
CA GLY A 216 17.18 -16.41 -17.40
C GLY A 216 18.24 -15.81 -18.33
N GLY A 217 17.92 -14.72 -19.03
CA GLY A 217 18.92 -13.99 -19.82
C GLY A 217 19.81 -13.12 -18.92
N ASP A 218 21.06 -12.86 -19.38
CA ASP A 218 22.02 -12.05 -18.62
C ASP A 218 21.59 -10.57 -18.48
N ASP A 219 20.73 -10.05 -19.36
CA ASP A 219 20.21 -8.67 -19.33
C ASP A 219 18.75 -8.61 -19.85
N PRO A 220 17.76 -9.01 -19.04
CA PRO A 220 16.37 -9.00 -19.47
C PRO A 220 15.85 -7.57 -19.62
N THR A 221 15.07 -7.32 -20.67
CA THR A 221 14.39 -6.05 -20.91
C THR A 221 13.19 -5.92 -19.97
N VAL A 222 13.28 -4.97 -19.05
CA VAL A 222 12.22 -4.59 -18.12
C VAL A 222 11.59 -3.28 -18.57
N VAL A 223 10.25 -3.19 -18.55
CA VAL A 223 9.52 -1.94 -18.83
C VAL A 223 8.47 -1.66 -17.76
N VAL A 224 8.12 -0.39 -17.55
CA VAL A 224 6.98 0.02 -16.72
C VAL A 224 5.81 0.33 -17.64
N LEU A 225 4.74 -0.47 -17.54
CA LEU A 225 3.50 -0.26 -18.30
C LEU A 225 2.54 0.64 -17.52
N THR A 226 2.31 1.85 -18.03
CA THR A 226 1.42 2.85 -17.46
C THR A 226 0.13 3.00 -18.25
N PRO A 227 -1.02 3.32 -17.60
CA PRO A 227 -2.23 3.75 -18.30
C PRO A 227 -2.16 5.19 -18.85
N GLY A 228 -1.01 5.87 -18.66
CA GLY A 228 -0.79 7.23 -19.16
C GLY A 228 -1.06 8.33 -18.11
N MET A 229 -0.90 9.55 -18.57
CA MET A 229 -0.84 10.76 -17.74
C MET A 229 -2.13 11.10 -16.96
N TYR A 230 -3.26 10.52 -17.33
CA TYR A 230 -4.53 10.75 -16.61
C TYR A 230 -4.69 9.86 -15.37
N ASN A 231 -3.75 8.94 -15.11
CA ASN A 231 -3.76 8.14 -13.90
C ASN A 231 -3.25 8.95 -12.71
N SER A 232 -3.93 8.86 -11.57
CA SER A 232 -3.58 9.58 -10.34
C SER A 232 -2.18 9.28 -9.81
N ALA A 233 -1.63 8.09 -10.14
CA ALA A 233 -0.30 7.65 -9.74
C ALA A 233 0.75 7.81 -10.86
N TYR A 234 0.46 8.54 -11.96
CA TYR A 234 1.38 8.67 -13.09
C TYR A 234 2.76 9.22 -12.69
N PHE A 235 2.80 10.16 -11.74
CA PHE A 235 4.06 10.63 -11.18
C PHE A 235 4.94 9.46 -10.71
N GLU A 236 4.37 8.52 -9.94
CA GLU A 236 5.12 7.35 -9.45
C GLU A 236 5.58 6.44 -10.57
N HIS A 237 4.76 6.24 -11.60
CA HIS A 237 5.13 5.40 -12.75
C HIS A 237 6.36 5.96 -13.47
N ALA A 238 6.34 7.26 -13.78
CA ALA A 238 7.45 7.97 -14.41
C ALA A 238 8.70 8.03 -13.52
N PHE A 239 8.49 8.31 -12.22
CA PHE A 239 9.57 8.35 -11.24
C PHE A 239 10.30 7.01 -11.13
N LEU A 240 9.57 5.91 -10.96
CA LEU A 240 10.18 4.58 -10.83
C LEU A 240 10.88 4.14 -12.10
N ALA A 241 10.27 4.36 -13.28
CA ALA A 241 10.92 4.06 -14.55
C ALA A 241 12.25 4.81 -14.70
N GLN A 242 12.26 6.11 -14.37
CA GLN A 242 13.46 6.94 -14.40
C GLN A 242 14.52 6.47 -13.39
N GLN A 243 14.12 6.15 -12.13
CA GLN A 243 15.06 5.73 -11.10
C GLN A 243 15.68 4.36 -11.40
N MET A 244 14.91 3.44 -11.96
CA MET A 244 15.39 2.13 -12.42
C MET A 244 16.18 2.19 -13.74
N GLY A 245 16.06 3.30 -14.49
CA GLY A 245 16.69 3.41 -15.82
C GLY A 245 16.03 2.51 -16.87
N VAL A 246 14.72 2.28 -16.77
CA VAL A 246 13.93 1.47 -17.70
C VAL A 246 12.90 2.32 -18.46
N GLU A 247 12.39 1.81 -19.58
CA GLU A 247 11.41 2.51 -20.39
C GLU A 247 10.03 2.56 -19.69
N LEU A 248 9.42 3.74 -19.70
CA LEU A 248 8.01 3.95 -19.40
C LEU A 248 7.22 3.81 -20.68
N VAL A 249 6.29 2.86 -20.75
CA VAL A 249 5.51 2.55 -21.95
C VAL A 249 4.02 2.57 -21.67
N GLU A 250 3.23 2.92 -22.67
CA GLU A 250 1.78 2.74 -22.72
C GLU A 250 1.43 1.51 -23.57
N GLY A 251 0.19 1.03 -23.51
CA GLY A 251 -0.23 -0.16 -24.25
C GLY A 251 0.03 -0.07 -25.78
N GLN A 252 -0.11 1.14 -26.35
CA GLN A 252 0.18 1.40 -27.77
C GLN A 252 1.66 1.27 -28.17
N ASP A 253 2.57 1.37 -27.21
CA ASP A 253 4.01 1.21 -27.44
C ASP A 253 4.43 -0.26 -27.50
N LEU A 254 3.57 -1.15 -27.03
CA LEU A 254 3.77 -2.60 -27.03
C LEU A 254 2.93 -3.29 -28.11
N PHE A 255 3.39 -4.44 -28.56
CA PHE A 255 2.62 -5.33 -29.42
C PHE A 255 3.09 -6.77 -29.28
N VAL A 256 2.21 -7.71 -29.64
CA VAL A 256 2.51 -9.14 -29.67
C VAL A 256 2.72 -9.60 -31.12
N GLU A 257 3.84 -10.26 -31.36
CA GLU A 257 4.13 -10.93 -32.62
C GLU A 257 4.80 -12.28 -32.34
N GLN A 258 4.36 -13.33 -33.02
CA GLN A 258 4.89 -14.70 -32.89
C GLN A 258 5.01 -15.17 -31.41
N ASN A 259 3.96 -14.89 -30.63
CA ASN A 259 3.89 -15.20 -29.20
C ASN A 259 5.04 -14.60 -28.38
N THR A 260 5.42 -13.38 -28.69
CA THR A 260 6.45 -12.59 -28.00
C THR A 260 5.99 -11.14 -27.89
N VAL A 261 6.24 -10.50 -26.75
CA VAL A 261 5.95 -9.06 -26.57
C VAL A 261 7.15 -8.26 -27.05
N TYR A 262 6.86 -7.25 -27.86
CA TYR A 262 7.84 -6.28 -28.33
C TYR A 262 7.45 -4.85 -27.98
N MET A 263 8.44 -4.04 -27.67
CA MET A 263 8.33 -2.59 -27.55
C MET A 263 8.75 -1.93 -28.88
N ARG A 264 7.99 -0.91 -29.32
CA ARG A 264 8.34 -0.06 -30.46
C ARG A 264 9.47 0.88 -30.08
N THR A 265 10.56 0.87 -30.85
CA THR A 265 11.67 1.81 -30.66
C THR A 265 12.08 2.42 -31.99
N THR A 266 12.83 3.52 -31.96
CA THR A 266 13.38 4.17 -33.16
C THR A 266 14.38 3.31 -33.94
N GLN A 267 14.88 2.23 -33.31
CA GLN A 267 15.80 1.27 -33.90
C GLN A 267 15.11 -0.02 -34.36
N GLY A 268 13.77 -0.08 -34.24
CA GLY A 268 12.96 -1.26 -34.54
C GLY A 268 12.41 -1.93 -33.25
N PRO A 269 11.71 -3.05 -33.42
CA PRO A 269 11.14 -3.80 -32.30
C PRO A 269 12.22 -4.32 -31.35
N ARG A 270 12.01 -4.12 -30.03
CA ARG A 270 12.83 -4.69 -28.96
C ARG A 270 11.98 -5.64 -28.12
N LYS A 271 12.45 -6.87 -27.93
CA LYS A 271 11.77 -7.86 -27.07
C LYS A 271 11.64 -7.33 -25.65
N VAL A 272 10.50 -7.59 -25.01
CA VAL A 272 10.24 -7.30 -23.59
C VAL A 272 10.13 -8.61 -22.83
N ASP A 273 10.88 -8.74 -21.74
CA ASP A 273 10.93 -9.93 -20.90
C ASP A 273 10.09 -9.77 -19.61
N VAL A 274 10.08 -8.58 -19.01
CA VAL A 274 9.33 -8.28 -17.78
C VAL A 274 8.57 -6.98 -17.92
N ILE A 275 7.31 -7.01 -17.59
CA ILE A 275 6.44 -5.84 -17.56
C ILE A 275 6.05 -5.56 -16.10
N TYR A 276 6.60 -4.47 -15.51
CA TYR A 276 6.08 -3.92 -14.27
C TYR A 276 4.82 -3.12 -14.60
N ARG A 277 3.67 -3.76 -14.42
CA ARG A 277 2.38 -3.18 -14.80
C ARG A 277 1.83 -2.23 -13.73
N ARG A 278 1.26 -1.12 -14.20
CA ARG A 278 0.51 -0.18 -13.38
C ARG A 278 -0.94 -0.08 -13.83
N LEU A 279 -1.45 -1.17 -14.39
CA LEU A 279 -2.82 -1.39 -14.86
C LEU A 279 -3.47 -2.52 -14.07
N ASP A 280 -4.77 -2.40 -13.78
CA ASP A 280 -5.58 -3.51 -13.27
C ASP A 280 -5.77 -4.60 -14.35
N ASP A 281 -6.04 -5.83 -13.91
CA ASP A 281 -6.19 -7.00 -14.77
C ASP A 281 -7.18 -6.78 -15.92
N ASP A 282 -8.32 -6.15 -15.63
CA ASP A 282 -9.39 -5.88 -16.60
C ASP A 282 -8.92 -5.10 -17.83
N PHE A 283 -7.87 -4.31 -17.70
CA PHE A 283 -7.37 -3.44 -18.78
C PHE A 283 -6.16 -3.99 -19.52
N LEU A 284 -5.56 -5.11 -19.07
CA LEU A 284 -4.29 -5.61 -19.60
C LEU A 284 -4.37 -6.17 -21.00
N ASP A 285 -5.44 -6.88 -21.34
CA ASP A 285 -5.60 -7.52 -22.66
C ASP A 285 -7.07 -7.43 -23.13
N PRO A 286 -7.37 -6.60 -24.14
CA PRO A 286 -8.74 -6.46 -24.65
C PRO A 286 -9.30 -7.72 -25.31
N LEU A 287 -8.46 -8.69 -25.66
CA LEU A 287 -8.93 -9.97 -26.23
C LEU A 287 -9.38 -10.97 -25.17
N SER A 288 -8.98 -10.76 -23.91
CA SER A 288 -9.22 -11.72 -22.80
C SER A 288 -10.09 -11.13 -21.70
N PHE A 289 -10.02 -9.82 -21.47
CA PHE A 289 -10.72 -9.12 -20.39
C PHE A 289 -11.69 -8.09 -20.98
N ARG A 290 -11.50 -6.83 -20.69
CA ARG A 290 -12.36 -5.72 -21.15
C ARG A 290 -12.12 -5.39 -22.60
N ALA A 291 -13.05 -5.76 -23.49
CA ALA A 291 -12.92 -5.60 -24.92
C ALA A 291 -12.82 -4.12 -25.40
N ASP A 292 -13.27 -3.17 -24.58
CA ASP A 292 -13.19 -1.73 -24.85
C ASP A 292 -11.91 -1.08 -24.27
N SER A 293 -10.98 -1.87 -23.71
CA SER A 293 -9.74 -1.35 -23.16
C SER A 293 -8.80 -0.90 -24.28
N ALA A 294 -8.46 0.39 -24.26
CA ALA A 294 -7.40 0.97 -25.10
C ALA A 294 -6.05 1.08 -24.36
N LEU A 295 -5.96 0.61 -23.11
CA LEU A 295 -4.81 0.77 -22.22
C LEU A 295 -3.86 -0.42 -22.26
N GLY A 296 -4.36 -1.58 -22.64
CA GLY A 296 -3.64 -2.85 -22.62
C GLY A 296 -3.03 -3.23 -23.96
N VAL A 297 -2.53 -4.46 -24.01
CA VAL A 297 -1.83 -5.01 -25.18
C VAL A 297 -2.60 -6.23 -25.69
N PRO A 298 -3.17 -6.19 -26.91
CA PRO A 298 -3.89 -7.33 -27.46
C PRO A 298 -3.02 -8.59 -27.55
N GLY A 299 -3.48 -9.69 -26.96
CA GLY A 299 -2.78 -10.99 -26.96
C GLY A 299 -1.74 -11.17 -25.86
N LEU A 300 -1.60 -10.20 -24.95
CA LEU A 300 -0.64 -10.24 -23.84
C LEU A 300 -0.85 -11.48 -22.93
N LEU A 301 -2.09 -11.81 -22.61
CA LEU A 301 -2.39 -12.98 -21.78
C LEU A 301 -1.89 -14.29 -22.40
N SER A 302 -2.00 -14.44 -23.72
CA SER A 302 -1.51 -15.62 -24.41
C SER A 302 0.01 -15.80 -24.26
N VAL A 303 0.77 -14.69 -24.39
CA VAL A 303 2.23 -14.69 -24.21
C VAL A 303 2.60 -14.99 -22.76
N TYR A 304 1.86 -14.40 -21.82
CA TYR A 304 2.06 -14.60 -20.38
C TYR A 304 1.82 -16.07 -19.98
N ARG A 305 0.69 -16.65 -20.41
CA ARG A 305 0.37 -18.07 -20.17
C ARG A 305 1.37 -19.05 -20.79
N ALA A 306 2.04 -18.62 -21.85
CA ALA A 306 3.11 -19.39 -22.47
C ALA A 306 4.47 -19.27 -21.75
N GLY A 307 4.54 -18.53 -20.63
CA GLY A 307 5.77 -18.30 -19.87
C GLY A 307 6.83 -17.52 -20.62
N ARG A 308 6.44 -16.61 -21.56
CA ARG A 308 7.37 -15.86 -22.41
C ARG A 308 7.55 -14.41 -22.03
N VAL A 309 6.74 -13.92 -21.09
CA VAL A 309 6.84 -12.60 -20.47
C VAL A 309 6.41 -12.74 -19.01
N THR A 310 7.04 -12.02 -18.12
CA THR A 310 6.60 -11.92 -16.73
C THR A 310 5.81 -10.64 -16.51
N LEU A 311 4.68 -10.73 -15.82
CA LEU A 311 3.90 -9.58 -15.36
C LEU A 311 4.07 -9.42 -13.85
N ALA A 312 4.56 -8.29 -13.41
CA ALA A 312 4.71 -7.97 -11.99
C ALA A 312 3.73 -6.83 -11.62
N ASN A 313 2.76 -7.02 -10.72
CA ASN A 313 2.36 -8.30 -10.13
C ASN A 313 1.57 -9.14 -11.13
N ALA A 314 1.53 -10.44 -10.89
CA ALA A 314 0.81 -11.39 -11.75
C ALA A 314 -0.68 -11.06 -11.88
N ILE A 315 -1.30 -11.54 -12.96
CA ILE A 315 -2.76 -11.52 -13.10
C ILE A 315 -3.38 -12.39 -12.00
N GLY A 316 -4.49 -11.94 -11.44
CA GLY A 316 -5.23 -12.67 -10.42
C GLY A 316 -4.80 -12.43 -8.98
N THR A 317 -3.81 -11.56 -8.72
CA THR A 317 -3.42 -11.18 -7.34
C THR A 317 -4.50 -10.39 -6.61
N GLY A 318 -5.47 -9.84 -7.32
CA GLY A 318 -6.57 -9.06 -6.76
C GLY A 318 -7.39 -9.78 -5.71
N ILE A 319 -7.45 -11.10 -5.76
CA ILE A 319 -8.15 -11.91 -4.74
C ILE A 319 -7.50 -11.81 -3.35
N ALA A 320 -6.18 -11.66 -3.29
CA ALA A 320 -5.45 -11.49 -2.04
C ALA A 320 -5.42 -10.03 -1.56
N ASP A 321 -5.78 -9.07 -2.44
CA ASP A 321 -5.96 -7.64 -2.15
C ASP A 321 -7.37 -7.35 -1.55
N ASP A 322 -8.25 -8.32 -1.60
CA ASP A 322 -9.62 -8.26 -1.14
C ASP A 322 -9.71 -8.24 0.39
N LYS A 323 -10.43 -7.26 0.93
CA LYS A 323 -10.58 -7.06 2.39
C LYS A 323 -11.29 -8.22 3.09
N SER A 324 -12.07 -9.04 2.37
CA SER A 324 -12.69 -10.25 2.94
C SER A 324 -11.73 -11.45 2.95
N THR A 325 -10.77 -11.49 2.02
CA THR A 325 -9.69 -12.49 2.01
C THR A 325 -8.66 -12.22 3.12
N TYR A 326 -8.42 -10.96 3.42
CA TYR A 326 -7.54 -10.50 4.50
C TYR A 326 -7.77 -11.22 5.85
N LEU A 327 -9.02 -11.55 6.18
CA LEU A 327 -9.38 -12.25 7.43
C LEU A 327 -8.71 -13.61 7.60
N TYR A 328 -8.42 -14.27 6.50
CA TYR A 328 -7.85 -15.63 6.49
C TYR A 328 -6.31 -15.65 6.51
N VAL A 329 -5.66 -14.48 6.41
CA VAL A 329 -4.18 -14.46 6.32
C VAL A 329 -3.49 -15.08 7.55
N PRO A 330 -3.96 -14.91 8.80
CA PRO A 330 -3.42 -15.65 9.94
C PRO A 330 -3.51 -17.17 9.77
N ASP A 331 -4.61 -17.66 9.22
CA ASP A 331 -4.80 -19.11 8.98
C ASP A 331 -3.99 -19.59 7.76
N MET A 332 -3.79 -18.75 6.75
CA MET A 332 -2.85 -19.03 5.63
C MET A 332 -1.42 -19.21 6.15
N ILE A 333 -0.97 -18.34 7.07
CA ILE A 333 0.37 -18.45 7.68
C ILE A 333 0.50 -19.80 8.41
N ARG A 334 -0.47 -20.18 9.22
CA ARG A 334 -0.47 -21.47 9.92
C ARG A 334 -0.49 -22.65 8.94
N PHE A 335 -1.32 -22.56 7.91
CA PHE A 335 -1.52 -23.65 6.94
C PHE A 335 -0.30 -23.87 6.06
N TYR A 336 0.20 -22.82 5.42
CA TYR A 336 1.30 -22.95 4.46
C TYR A 336 2.68 -22.98 5.09
N LEU A 337 2.87 -22.23 6.17
CA LEU A 337 4.19 -22.06 6.80
C LEU A 337 4.37 -22.91 8.06
N SER A 338 3.29 -23.42 8.63
CA SER A 338 3.30 -24.07 9.95
C SER A 338 3.89 -23.16 11.06
N GLU A 339 3.63 -21.86 10.94
CA GLU A 339 4.14 -20.81 11.83
C GLU A 339 2.96 -20.06 12.49
N GLU A 340 3.20 -19.43 13.64
CA GLU A 340 2.25 -18.47 14.19
C GLU A 340 2.45 -17.09 13.56
N PRO A 341 1.35 -16.33 13.32
CA PRO A 341 1.46 -14.98 12.77
C PRO A 341 2.26 -14.05 13.68
N ILE A 342 3.29 -13.41 13.12
CA ILE A 342 4.11 -12.41 13.83
C ILE A 342 3.32 -11.10 13.96
N LEU A 343 2.64 -10.68 12.89
CA LEU A 343 1.79 -9.49 12.89
C LEU A 343 0.31 -9.88 12.97
N SER A 344 -0.42 -9.23 13.86
CA SER A 344 -1.85 -9.44 14.04
C SER A 344 -2.66 -8.65 13.00
N ASN A 345 -3.80 -9.20 12.60
CA ASN A 345 -4.82 -8.45 11.88
C ASN A 345 -5.64 -7.58 12.84
N VAL A 346 -6.18 -6.48 12.35
CA VAL A 346 -7.30 -5.81 13.03
C VAL A 346 -8.49 -6.77 13.04
N PRO A 347 -9.15 -7.00 14.21
CA PRO A 347 -10.37 -7.79 14.27
C PRO A 347 -11.38 -7.31 13.23
N THR A 348 -11.95 -8.22 12.45
CA THR A 348 -12.79 -7.84 11.32
C THR A 348 -14.01 -8.76 11.24
N TRP A 349 -15.19 -8.18 11.05
CA TRP A 349 -16.46 -8.88 10.84
C TRP A 349 -16.85 -8.83 9.37
N ARG A 350 -17.35 -9.95 8.84
CA ARG A 350 -17.91 -10.04 7.48
C ARG A 350 -19.43 -9.86 7.53
N CYS A 351 -19.93 -8.81 6.91
CA CYS A 351 -21.37 -8.56 6.87
C CYS A 351 -22.13 -9.62 6.05
N GLY A 352 -21.45 -10.38 5.20
CA GLY A 352 -22.04 -11.54 4.51
C GLY A 352 -22.46 -12.71 5.42
N ARG A 353 -22.01 -12.75 6.68
CA ARG A 353 -22.41 -13.75 7.68
C ARG A 353 -23.55 -13.20 8.53
N PRO A 354 -24.69 -13.90 8.67
CA PRO A 354 -25.89 -13.36 9.35
C PRO A 354 -25.66 -12.95 10.82
N ASP A 355 -24.86 -13.71 11.57
CA ASP A 355 -24.51 -13.43 12.95
C ASP A 355 -23.60 -12.21 13.08
N GLU A 356 -22.58 -12.11 12.24
CA GLU A 356 -21.67 -10.97 12.18
C GLU A 356 -22.40 -9.70 11.68
N LEU A 357 -23.28 -9.84 10.67
CA LEU A 357 -24.12 -8.73 10.16
C LEU A 357 -24.98 -8.13 11.28
N SER A 358 -25.61 -9.00 12.10
CA SER A 358 -26.45 -8.55 13.21
C SER A 358 -25.65 -7.73 14.22
N HIS A 359 -24.43 -8.16 14.53
CA HIS A 359 -23.50 -7.41 15.39
C HIS A 359 -23.14 -6.06 14.79
N VAL A 360 -22.76 -6.05 13.50
CA VAL A 360 -22.34 -4.81 12.79
C VAL A 360 -23.48 -3.80 12.74
N LEU A 361 -24.69 -4.23 12.38
CA LEU A 361 -25.85 -3.33 12.31
C LEU A 361 -26.23 -2.74 13.68
N ALA A 362 -26.08 -3.51 14.76
CA ALA A 362 -26.32 -3.02 16.11
C ALA A 362 -25.28 -1.98 16.56
N ASN A 363 -24.01 -2.21 16.24
CA ASN A 363 -22.86 -1.44 16.75
C ASN A 363 -22.23 -0.51 15.72
N MET A 364 -22.82 -0.30 14.55
CA MET A 364 -22.24 0.45 13.43
C MET A 364 -21.74 1.86 13.82
N HIS A 365 -22.35 2.47 14.82
CA HIS A 365 -21.94 3.78 15.34
C HIS A 365 -20.58 3.79 16.05
N GLU A 366 -20.03 2.61 16.39
CA GLU A 366 -18.72 2.43 17.02
C GLU A 366 -17.67 1.82 16.06
N LEU A 367 -18.10 1.40 14.87
CA LEU A 367 -17.30 0.65 13.93
C LEU A 367 -16.84 1.49 12.73
N VAL A 368 -15.79 1.02 12.07
CA VAL A 368 -15.42 1.44 10.71
C VAL A 368 -15.94 0.37 9.76
N VAL A 369 -16.86 0.75 8.86
CA VAL A 369 -17.44 -0.18 7.87
C VAL A 369 -16.92 0.19 6.49
N LYS A 370 -16.45 -0.80 5.72
CA LYS A 370 -15.75 -0.60 4.44
C LYS A 370 -16.35 -1.52 3.38
N GLU A 371 -16.36 -1.06 2.12
CA GLU A 371 -16.58 -1.94 0.98
C GLU A 371 -15.40 -2.88 0.77
N VAL A 372 -15.69 -4.15 0.45
CA VAL A 372 -14.70 -5.23 0.27
C VAL A 372 -13.69 -4.86 -0.83
N HIS A 373 -14.18 -4.36 -1.96
CA HIS A 373 -13.35 -3.98 -3.12
C HIS A 373 -13.00 -2.49 -3.15
N GLY A 374 -13.45 -1.70 -2.17
CA GLY A 374 -13.20 -0.26 -2.10
C GLY A 374 -11.74 0.08 -1.86
N ALA A 375 -11.26 1.17 -2.48
CA ALA A 375 -9.91 1.70 -2.31
C ALA A 375 -9.94 3.20 -1.99
N GLY A 376 -8.85 3.77 -1.50
CA GLY A 376 -8.69 5.21 -1.29
C GLY A 376 -9.61 5.82 -0.22
N GLY A 377 -10.25 5.02 0.64
CA GLY A 377 -11.19 5.50 1.67
C GLY A 377 -12.59 5.86 1.14
N TYR A 378 -12.88 5.59 -0.13
CA TYR A 378 -14.24 5.72 -0.68
C TYR A 378 -15.12 4.54 -0.24
N GLY A 379 -16.45 4.80 -0.10
CA GLY A 379 -17.39 3.76 0.34
C GLY A 379 -17.22 3.30 1.80
N MET A 380 -16.58 4.12 2.64
CA MET A 380 -16.30 3.83 4.04
C MET A 380 -17.16 4.69 4.98
N LEU A 381 -17.64 4.10 6.08
CA LEU A 381 -18.25 4.80 7.20
C LEU A 381 -17.33 4.70 8.43
N VAL A 382 -17.00 5.84 9.04
CA VAL A 382 -16.38 5.90 10.37
C VAL A 382 -17.49 6.24 11.37
N GLY A 383 -18.10 5.23 11.98
CA GLY A 383 -19.30 5.38 12.83
C GLY A 383 -19.19 6.47 13.90
N PRO A 384 -18.11 6.52 14.71
CA PRO A 384 -17.95 7.54 15.74
C PRO A 384 -17.86 8.99 15.23
N SER A 385 -17.52 9.19 13.97
CA SER A 385 -17.40 10.51 13.33
C SER A 385 -18.63 10.87 12.50
N SER A 386 -19.55 9.91 12.31
CA SER A 386 -20.72 10.05 11.47
C SER A 386 -21.97 10.50 12.25
N THR A 387 -22.86 11.20 11.60
CA THR A 387 -24.17 11.53 12.15
C THR A 387 -25.06 10.29 12.20
N ARG A 388 -26.11 10.33 13.03
CA ARG A 388 -27.08 9.24 13.10
C ARG A 388 -27.75 8.96 11.74
N ALA A 389 -28.05 10.01 10.98
CA ALA A 389 -28.68 9.87 9.66
C ALA A 389 -27.74 9.17 8.66
N GLU A 390 -26.44 9.49 8.67
CA GLU A 390 -25.42 8.82 7.85
C GLU A 390 -25.28 7.34 8.23
N VAL A 391 -25.24 7.04 9.54
CA VAL A 391 -25.18 5.66 10.04
C VAL A 391 -26.42 4.87 9.59
N ASP A 392 -27.61 5.44 9.74
CA ASP A 392 -28.86 4.77 9.36
C ASP A 392 -28.93 4.53 7.83
N ALA A 393 -28.55 5.52 7.02
CA ALA A 393 -28.45 5.36 5.56
C ALA A 393 -27.42 4.30 5.16
N PHE A 394 -26.29 4.20 5.89
CA PHE A 394 -25.27 3.20 5.61
C PHE A 394 -25.71 1.79 6.01
N LYS A 395 -26.49 1.64 7.11
CA LYS A 395 -27.14 0.37 7.48
C LYS A 395 -28.02 -0.18 6.37
N ASP A 396 -28.76 0.69 5.69
CA ASP A 396 -29.62 0.28 4.57
C ASP A 396 -28.80 -0.21 3.38
N ARG A 397 -27.68 0.45 3.07
CA ARG A 397 -26.74 -0.01 2.04
C ARG A 397 -26.13 -1.38 2.39
N VAL A 398 -25.70 -1.57 3.62
CA VAL A 398 -25.14 -2.85 4.08
C VAL A 398 -26.19 -3.96 4.03
N ARG A 399 -27.46 -3.69 4.43
CA ARG A 399 -28.55 -4.67 4.30
C ARG A 399 -28.85 -5.06 2.87
N ALA A 400 -28.77 -4.10 1.94
CA ALA A 400 -29.05 -4.35 0.52
C ALA A 400 -28.00 -5.25 -0.14
N ASN A 401 -26.73 -5.16 0.29
CA ASN A 401 -25.64 -5.99 -0.26
C ASN A 401 -24.62 -6.34 0.83
N PRO A 402 -24.97 -7.19 1.81
CA PRO A 402 -24.12 -7.45 2.96
C PRO A 402 -22.78 -8.09 2.60
N ALA A 403 -22.71 -8.91 1.54
CA ALA A 403 -21.47 -9.56 1.10
C ALA A 403 -20.39 -8.56 0.64
N ASN A 404 -20.78 -7.34 0.26
CA ASN A 404 -19.86 -6.30 -0.17
C ASN A 404 -19.25 -5.49 0.98
N TYR A 405 -19.49 -5.84 2.24
CA TYR A 405 -19.03 -5.04 3.39
C TYR A 405 -18.33 -5.87 4.45
N ILE A 406 -17.29 -5.25 5.02
CA ILE A 406 -16.66 -5.68 6.27
C ILE A 406 -16.76 -4.56 7.30
N ALA A 407 -16.61 -4.91 8.57
CA ALA A 407 -16.53 -3.96 9.66
C ALA A 407 -15.35 -4.25 10.58
N GLN A 408 -14.75 -3.20 11.13
CA GLN A 408 -13.63 -3.26 12.05
C GLN A 408 -13.91 -2.38 13.26
N PRO A 409 -13.37 -2.68 14.46
CA PRO A 409 -13.45 -1.77 15.58
C PRO A 409 -12.71 -0.46 15.24
N THR A 410 -13.18 0.65 15.79
CA THR A 410 -12.44 1.90 15.69
C THR A 410 -11.22 1.82 16.60
N LEU A 411 -10.05 1.60 16.01
CA LEU A 411 -8.79 1.60 16.75
C LEU A 411 -8.40 3.02 17.14
N ALA A 412 -7.83 3.17 18.32
CA ALA A 412 -7.12 4.38 18.71
C ALA A 412 -5.74 4.38 18.01
N LEU A 413 -5.70 4.80 16.74
CA LEU A 413 -4.44 4.91 16.00
C LEU A 413 -3.44 5.78 16.75
N SER A 414 -2.16 5.44 16.70
CA SER A 414 -1.10 6.25 17.26
C SER A 414 -1.10 7.67 16.68
N THR A 415 -0.55 8.60 17.44
CA THR A 415 -0.38 9.98 17.01
C THR A 415 1.09 10.38 17.04
N ILE A 416 1.43 11.33 16.17
CA ILE A 416 2.73 12.01 16.17
C ILE A 416 2.47 13.52 16.13
N PRO A 417 3.24 14.34 16.87
CA PRO A 417 3.22 15.78 16.70
C PRO A 417 3.38 16.17 15.23
N THR A 418 2.52 17.05 14.74
CA THR A 418 2.43 17.43 13.31
C THR A 418 2.23 18.93 13.23
N TYR A 419 2.92 19.57 12.30
CA TYR A 419 2.71 20.99 12.03
C TYR A 419 1.34 21.22 11.40
N VAL A 420 0.55 22.07 12.03
CA VAL A 420 -0.77 22.53 11.56
C VAL A 420 -0.78 24.06 11.56
N GLU A 421 -1.86 24.66 11.08
CA GLU A 421 -1.96 26.14 11.02
C GLU A 421 -1.81 26.80 12.41
N SER A 422 -2.34 26.14 13.46
CA SER A 422 -2.30 26.64 14.85
C SER A 422 -0.99 26.31 15.61
N GLY A 423 0.02 25.74 14.95
CA GLY A 423 1.28 25.33 15.58
C GLY A 423 1.58 23.84 15.41
N VAL A 424 1.90 23.14 16.49
CA VAL A 424 2.14 21.68 16.50
C VAL A 424 1.03 21.00 17.30
N ALA A 425 0.39 20.00 16.68
CA ALA A 425 -0.68 19.24 17.32
C ALA A 425 -0.57 17.74 17.00
N PRO A 426 -1.03 16.83 17.89
CA PRO A 426 -1.02 15.39 17.62
C PRO A 426 -1.95 15.07 16.45
N ARG A 427 -1.50 14.20 15.55
CA ARG A 427 -2.28 13.70 14.41
C ARG A 427 -2.07 12.21 14.25
N HIS A 428 -3.13 11.51 13.89
CA HIS A 428 -3.10 10.08 13.64
C HIS A 428 -2.26 9.75 12.41
N VAL A 429 -1.51 8.64 12.49
CA VAL A 429 -0.63 8.17 11.43
C VAL A 429 -0.84 6.69 11.16
N ASP A 430 -0.50 6.29 9.95
CA ASP A 430 -0.29 4.90 9.56
C ASP A 430 1.06 4.72 8.86
N LEU A 431 1.38 3.50 8.46
CA LEU A 431 2.61 3.17 7.74
C LEU A 431 2.30 2.17 6.64
N ARG A 432 2.82 2.42 5.43
CA ARG A 432 2.86 1.46 4.34
C ARG A 432 4.30 1.09 4.01
N PRO A 433 4.86 0.05 4.62
CA PRO A 433 6.07 -0.59 4.15
C PRO A 433 5.85 -1.28 2.80
N TYR A 434 6.95 -1.46 2.06
CA TYR A 434 6.95 -2.18 0.78
C TYR A 434 7.79 -3.43 0.89
N VAL A 435 7.24 -4.54 0.39
CA VAL A 435 7.91 -5.84 0.34
C VAL A 435 8.11 -6.20 -1.11
N LEU A 436 9.35 -6.52 -1.46
CA LEU A 436 9.74 -7.05 -2.76
C LEU A 436 9.92 -8.56 -2.65
N CYS A 437 9.25 -9.30 -3.51
CA CYS A 437 9.29 -10.76 -3.53
C CYS A 437 9.81 -11.23 -4.90
N GLY A 438 11.07 -11.66 -4.89
CA GLY A 438 11.77 -12.34 -5.95
C GLY A 438 12.24 -13.69 -5.43
N LYS A 439 13.42 -14.15 -5.80
CA LYS A 439 14.05 -15.35 -5.21
C LYS A 439 14.19 -15.21 -3.70
N ASP A 440 14.46 -14.00 -3.23
CA ASP A 440 14.44 -13.61 -1.83
C ASP A 440 13.32 -12.59 -1.57
N ILE A 441 12.83 -12.56 -0.33
CA ILE A 441 11.89 -11.53 0.11
C ILE A 441 12.67 -10.41 0.78
N ARG A 442 12.57 -9.20 0.21
CA ARG A 442 13.35 -8.02 0.60
C ARG A 442 12.44 -6.89 1.05
N THR A 443 12.93 -6.07 1.96
CA THR A 443 12.31 -4.80 2.36
C THR A 443 13.37 -3.72 2.39
N VAL A 444 12.97 -2.45 2.38
CA VAL A 444 13.84 -1.36 2.79
C VAL A 444 13.40 -0.85 4.15
N PRO A 445 14.32 -0.39 5.02
CA PRO A 445 13.98 0.09 6.36
C PRO A 445 13.26 1.43 6.31
N GLY A 446 11.94 1.38 6.07
CA GLY A 446 11.09 2.54 5.91
C GLY A 446 9.71 2.19 5.36
N GLY A 447 8.96 3.21 5.03
CA GLY A 447 7.61 3.11 4.47
C GLY A 447 7.00 4.47 4.26
N LEU A 448 5.92 4.53 3.50
CA LEU A 448 5.11 5.73 3.41
C LEU A 448 4.33 5.92 4.70
N CYS A 449 4.68 6.93 5.49
CA CYS A 449 3.88 7.36 6.64
C CYS A 449 2.85 8.40 6.19
N ARG A 450 1.56 8.06 6.28
CA ARG A 450 0.46 8.98 6.01
C ARG A 450 -0.02 9.60 7.32
N VAL A 451 -0.46 10.85 7.27
CA VAL A 451 -0.92 11.59 8.45
C VAL A 451 -2.26 12.27 8.19
N ALA A 452 -3.21 12.12 9.13
CA ALA A 452 -4.49 12.80 9.08
C ALA A 452 -4.31 14.27 9.49
N LEU A 453 -4.53 15.22 8.58
CA LEU A 453 -4.34 16.66 8.90
C LEU A 453 -5.51 17.24 9.67
N THR A 454 -6.71 16.69 9.52
CA THR A 454 -7.91 17.11 10.27
C THR A 454 -7.88 16.54 11.69
N GLU A 455 -8.16 17.39 12.68
CA GLU A 455 -8.18 17.00 14.09
C GLU A 455 -9.18 15.87 14.36
N GLY A 456 -8.70 14.80 14.98
CA GLY A 456 -9.51 13.63 15.35
C GLY A 456 -9.95 12.74 14.18
N SER A 457 -9.52 13.05 12.96
CA SER A 457 -9.76 12.17 11.82
C SER A 457 -8.86 10.94 11.89
N LEU A 458 -9.45 9.77 11.60
CA LEU A 458 -8.73 8.51 11.41
C LEU A 458 -8.42 8.24 9.94
N VAL A 459 -8.88 9.11 9.03
CA VAL A 459 -8.65 8.98 7.59
C VAL A 459 -7.33 9.66 7.25
N VAL A 460 -6.33 8.87 6.94
CA VAL A 460 -4.95 9.30 6.63
C VAL A 460 -4.68 9.38 5.13
N ASN A 461 -5.57 8.87 4.28
CA ASN A 461 -5.37 8.74 2.85
C ASN A 461 -5.16 10.10 2.17
N SER A 462 -4.14 10.21 1.33
CA SER A 462 -3.84 11.43 0.57
C SER A 462 -4.99 11.86 -0.33
N SER A 463 -5.76 10.90 -0.90
CA SER A 463 -6.99 11.15 -1.67
C SER A 463 -8.10 11.85 -0.88
N GLN A 464 -8.06 11.79 0.45
CA GLN A 464 -8.99 12.41 1.38
C GLN A 464 -8.38 13.64 2.09
N GLY A 465 -7.28 14.19 1.58
CA GLY A 465 -6.62 15.35 2.14
C GLY A 465 -5.61 15.05 3.25
N GLY A 466 -5.15 13.81 3.37
CA GLY A 466 -4.04 13.45 4.26
C GLY A 466 -2.70 13.99 3.78
N GLY A 467 -1.78 14.20 4.71
CA GLY A 467 -0.38 14.55 4.46
C GLY A 467 0.56 13.35 4.60
N THR A 468 1.85 13.63 4.54
CA THR A 468 2.89 12.60 4.65
C THR A 468 4.04 13.04 5.55
N LYS A 469 4.72 12.07 6.15
CA LYS A 469 5.94 12.23 6.95
C LYS A 469 7.02 11.28 6.45
N ASP A 470 8.29 11.68 6.61
CA ASP A 470 9.38 10.71 6.43
C ASP A 470 9.40 9.70 7.59
N THR A 471 9.69 8.45 7.27
CA THR A 471 9.87 7.37 8.25
C THR A 471 11.35 7.11 8.46
N TRP A 472 11.85 7.35 9.67
CA TRP A 472 13.24 7.11 10.04
C TRP A 472 13.35 5.83 10.85
N VAL A 473 13.90 4.80 10.26
CA VAL A 473 14.32 3.61 11.00
C VAL A 473 15.73 3.87 11.50
N LEU A 474 15.95 3.71 12.78
CA LEU A 474 17.27 3.93 13.39
C LEU A 474 18.18 2.73 13.12
N GLU A 475 19.48 3.01 12.91
CA GLU A 475 20.53 1.98 12.96
C GLU A 475 20.67 1.43 14.38
N ASP A 476 21.23 0.21 14.52
CA ASP A 476 21.53 -0.41 15.84
C ASP A 476 22.53 0.37 16.67
#